data_ccbcbae7a5fb5ac7454c4771b75a50b9
#
_entry.id   ccbcbae7a5fb5ac7454c4771b75a50b9
#
_cell.length_a   1.000
_cell.length_b   1.000
_cell.length_c   1.000
_cell.angle_alpha   90.00
_cell.angle_beta   90.00
_cell.angle_gamma   90.00
#
_symmetry.space_group_name_H-M   'P 1'
#
loop_
_entity.id
_entity.type
_entity.pdbx_description
1 polymer ?
#
loop_
_entity_poly.entity_id
_entity_poly.type
_entity_poly.pdbx_seq_one_letter_code
_entity_poly.pdbx_strand_id
1 'polypeptide(L)'
;DCKYGYDIHDGVMRLTLLRSPTFPNAADKGYHEFTYSFLPHKGTYREGQVQKHAYELNNPLEVIWGRGEKKETGCGSLIQCQTEGIFIETLKLAEDGNGYIARAYEGFGTRKKAEIVLMPGYKVSECNMLETDDTEIATDKNRFFTVFKPFEIKTFRITCKNIKC
;
A
#
# COMPACT_ATOMS: atom_id res chain seq x y z
N ASP A 1 -4.25 14.02 3.29
CA ASP A 1 -4.20 15.36 2.69
C ASP A 1 -3.85 16.46 3.70
N CYS A 2 -4.20 16.28 4.96
CA CYS A 2 -3.98 17.30 5.99
C CYS A 2 -2.66 17.05 6.72
N LYS A 3 -1.68 17.92 6.51
CA LYS A 3 -0.33 17.78 7.09
C LYS A 3 -0.22 18.11 8.59
N TYR A 4 -1.28 18.69 9.18
CA TYR A 4 -1.25 19.13 10.57
C TYR A 4 -1.96 18.19 11.54
N GLY A 5 -2.59 17.13 11.01
CA GLY A 5 -3.22 16.09 11.81
C GLY A 5 -4.51 16.51 12.52
N TYR A 6 -4.88 15.71 13.49
CA TYR A 6 -6.08 15.89 14.30
C TYR A 6 -5.76 15.76 15.78
N ASP A 7 -6.61 16.28 16.63
CA ASP A 7 -6.61 16.05 18.06
C ASP A 7 -8.00 15.66 18.59
N ILE A 8 -8.01 15.05 19.77
CA ILE A 8 -9.23 14.75 20.50
C ILE A 8 -9.03 15.22 21.94
N HIS A 9 -9.85 16.17 22.37
CA HIS A 9 -9.82 16.72 23.73
C HIS A 9 -11.24 16.98 24.21
N ASP A 10 -11.55 16.54 25.44
CA ASP A 10 -12.88 16.70 26.08
C ASP A 10 -14.07 16.27 25.20
N GLY A 11 -13.91 15.14 24.49
CA GLY A 11 -14.96 14.62 23.62
C GLY A 11 -15.15 15.39 22.30
N VAL A 12 -14.29 16.37 22.01
CA VAL A 12 -14.28 17.13 20.76
C VAL A 12 -13.16 16.65 19.87
N MET A 13 -13.49 16.27 18.64
CA MET A 13 -12.52 15.97 17.59
C MET A 13 -12.25 17.22 16.77
N ARG A 14 -10.98 17.50 16.51
CA ARG A 14 -10.54 18.64 15.69
C ARG A 14 -9.58 18.18 14.62
N LEU A 15 -9.78 18.65 13.40
CA LEU A 15 -8.88 18.45 12.29
C LEU A 15 -8.33 19.79 11.85
N THR A 16 -7.00 19.94 11.87
CA THR A 16 -6.35 21.18 11.44
C THR A 16 -6.09 21.11 9.93
N LEU A 17 -6.86 21.83 9.13
CA LEU A 17 -6.74 21.86 7.69
C LEU A 17 -5.60 22.77 7.22
N LEU A 18 -5.54 23.99 7.76
CA LEU A 18 -4.57 25.02 7.37
C LEU A 18 -3.98 25.72 8.59
N ARG A 19 -2.78 26.26 8.42
CA ARG A 19 -2.13 27.13 9.41
C ARG A 19 -1.68 28.43 8.75
N SER A 20 -1.88 29.53 9.48
CA SER A 20 -1.42 30.85 9.06
C SER A 20 -0.52 31.44 10.14
N PRO A 21 0.73 30.99 10.24
CA PRO A 21 1.69 31.51 11.22
C PRO A 21 2.08 32.94 10.89
N THR A 22 2.64 33.63 11.90
CA THR A 22 3.10 35.02 11.78
C THR A 22 4.19 35.21 10.72
N PHE A 23 5.00 34.15 10.47
CA PHE A 23 6.02 34.16 9.43
C PHE A 23 5.40 33.80 8.07
N PRO A 24 5.30 34.74 7.13
CA PRO A 24 4.55 34.56 5.88
C PRO A 24 5.10 33.43 4.98
N ASN A 25 6.38 33.09 5.13
CA ASN A 25 7.01 32.00 4.33
C ASN A 25 6.60 30.60 4.81
N ALA A 26 6.05 30.49 6.02
CA ALA A 26 5.57 29.24 6.59
C ALA A 26 4.03 29.11 6.52
N ALA A 27 3.32 30.12 6.00
CA ALA A 27 1.88 30.09 5.86
C ALA A 27 1.45 29.25 4.66
N ASP A 28 0.34 28.52 4.81
CA ASP A 28 -0.30 27.79 3.71
C ASP A 28 -1.07 28.77 2.82
N LYS A 29 -0.42 29.26 1.76
CA LYS A 29 -0.99 30.21 0.82
C LYS A 29 -1.49 29.49 -0.44
N GLY A 30 -2.53 30.04 -1.05
CA GLY A 30 -3.07 29.56 -2.31
C GLY A 30 -4.38 28.82 -2.18
N TYR A 31 -4.79 28.13 -3.25
CA TYR A 31 -5.96 27.27 -3.28
C TYR A 31 -5.63 25.92 -2.65
N HIS A 32 -6.55 25.43 -1.83
CA HIS A 32 -6.44 24.12 -1.20
C HIS A 32 -7.73 23.35 -1.35
N GLU A 33 -7.60 22.05 -1.54
CA GLU A 33 -8.71 21.10 -1.55
C GLU A 33 -8.37 19.97 -0.57
N PHE A 34 -9.34 19.58 0.25
CA PHE A 34 -9.16 18.56 1.26
C PHE A 34 -10.28 17.54 1.18
N THR A 35 -9.89 16.26 1.30
CA THR A 35 -10.83 15.16 1.49
C THR A 35 -10.61 14.56 2.87
N TYR A 36 -11.67 14.46 3.67
CA TYR A 36 -11.64 13.78 4.96
C TYR A 36 -12.91 12.96 5.17
N SER A 37 -12.79 11.93 5.99
CA SER A 37 -13.91 11.04 6.31
C SER A 37 -14.01 10.85 7.81
N PHE A 38 -15.23 10.70 8.29
CA PHE A 38 -15.53 10.31 9.66
C PHE A 38 -15.99 8.85 9.66
N LEU A 39 -15.25 7.97 10.34
CA LEU A 39 -15.51 6.54 10.41
C LEU A 39 -15.85 6.12 11.85
N PRO A 40 -17.12 6.12 12.26
CA PRO A 40 -17.53 5.56 13.54
C PRO A 40 -17.41 4.04 13.50
N HIS A 41 -16.75 3.45 14.49
CA HIS A 41 -16.59 2.01 14.57
C HIS A 41 -16.64 1.54 16.04
N LYS A 42 -16.89 0.24 16.23
CA LYS A 42 -16.76 -0.41 17.54
C LYS A 42 -15.33 -0.92 17.73
N GLY A 43 -14.91 -1.01 18.99
CA GLY A 43 -13.60 -1.56 19.35
C GLY A 43 -12.43 -0.64 19.01
N THR A 44 -11.27 -1.23 18.83
CA THR A 44 -10.02 -0.55 18.51
C THR A 44 -9.96 -0.13 17.03
N TYR A 45 -9.01 0.75 16.67
CA TYR A 45 -8.77 1.14 15.28
C TYR A 45 -8.42 -0.06 14.36
N ARG A 46 -7.87 -1.14 14.93
CA ARG A 46 -7.57 -2.38 14.19
C ARG A 46 -8.85 -3.13 13.85
N GLU A 47 -9.72 -3.34 14.84
CA GLU A 47 -11.02 -3.99 14.64
C GLU A 47 -11.91 -3.20 13.70
N GLY A 48 -11.85 -1.86 13.75
CA GLY A 48 -12.51 -0.96 12.82
C GLY A 48 -11.85 -0.85 11.44
N GLN A 49 -10.73 -1.54 11.21
CA GLN A 49 -9.95 -1.51 9.96
C GLN A 49 -9.63 -0.09 9.45
N VAL A 50 -9.43 0.84 10.38
CA VAL A 50 -9.27 2.28 10.09
C VAL A 50 -8.16 2.54 9.07
N GLN A 51 -7.01 1.85 9.20
CA GLN A 51 -5.91 1.97 8.23
C GLN A 51 -6.32 1.57 6.82
N LYS A 52 -7.05 0.46 6.67
CA LYS A 52 -7.54 0.01 5.36
C LYS A 52 -8.46 1.03 4.73
N HIS A 53 -9.45 1.53 5.49
CA HIS A 53 -10.38 2.54 4.99
C HIS A 53 -9.68 3.87 4.68
N ALA A 54 -8.65 4.24 5.44
CA ALA A 54 -7.83 5.40 5.12
C ALA A 54 -7.07 5.23 3.80
N TYR A 55 -6.55 4.03 3.53
CA TYR A 55 -5.94 3.69 2.25
C TYR A 55 -6.93 3.78 1.08
N GLU A 56 -8.11 3.21 1.23
CA GLU A 56 -9.19 3.26 0.22
C GLU A 56 -9.62 4.70 -0.08
N LEU A 57 -9.69 5.56 0.94
CA LEU A 57 -10.02 6.98 0.78
C LEU A 57 -8.93 7.74 -0.01
N ASN A 58 -7.67 7.48 0.29
CA ASN A 58 -6.53 8.17 -0.32
C ASN A 58 -6.10 7.59 -1.67
N ASN A 59 -6.55 6.38 -2.01
CA ASN A 59 -6.25 5.70 -3.26
C ASN A 59 -7.56 5.22 -3.92
N PRO A 60 -8.39 6.15 -4.43
CA PRO A 60 -9.64 5.79 -5.07
C PRO A 60 -9.39 4.98 -6.34
N LEU A 61 -10.38 4.16 -6.73
CA LEU A 61 -10.33 3.39 -7.96
C LEU A 61 -10.30 4.32 -9.18
N GLU A 62 -9.37 4.07 -10.06
CA GLU A 62 -9.29 4.76 -11.35
C GLU A 62 -10.05 4.01 -12.43
N VAL A 63 -10.83 4.73 -13.24
CA VAL A 63 -11.56 4.17 -14.38
C VAL A 63 -10.86 4.59 -15.66
N ILE A 64 -10.32 3.60 -16.38
CA ILE A 64 -9.67 3.84 -17.67
C ILE A 64 -10.58 3.30 -18.79
N TRP A 65 -10.99 4.18 -19.71
CA TRP A 65 -11.77 3.80 -20.88
C TRP A 65 -10.84 3.38 -22.01
N GLY A 66 -10.89 2.10 -22.38
CA GLY A 66 -10.13 1.54 -23.50
C GLY A 66 -11.01 1.21 -24.70
N ARG A 67 -10.47 1.35 -25.92
CA ARG A 67 -11.10 0.83 -27.14
C ARG A 67 -10.56 -0.58 -27.41
N GLY A 68 -11.01 -1.57 -26.64
CA GLY A 68 -10.63 -2.96 -26.83
C GLY A 68 -11.72 -3.72 -27.60
N GLU A 69 -11.34 -4.54 -28.57
CA GLU A 69 -12.27 -5.43 -29.27
C GLU A 69 -12.67 -6.67 -28.44
N LYS A 70 -11.96 -6.97 -27.38
CA LYS A 70 -12.23 -8.13 -26.52
C LYS A 70 -12.91 -7.72 -25.22
N LYS A 71 -14.07 -8.28 -24.98
CA LYS A 71 -14.73 -8.29 -23.68
C LYS A 71 -14.09 -9.36 -22.78
N GLU A 72 -12.88 -9.14 -22.34
CA GLU A 72 -12.34 -9.94 -21.24
C GLU A 72 -12.84 -9.34 -19.92
N THR A 73 -13.86 -9.95 -19.38
CA THR A 73 -14.30 -9.68 -18.01
C THR A 73 -13.45 -10.54 -17.07
N GLY A 74 -12.31 -10.03 -16.67
CA GLY A 74 -11.42 -10.69 -15.71
C GLY A 74 -11.15 -9.76 -14.55
N CYS A 75 -11.19 -10.29 -13.33
CA CYS A 75 -10.65 -9.64 -12.17
C CYS A 75 -9.35 -10.37 -11.82
N GLY A 76 -8.25 -9.65 -11.73
CA GLY A 76 -6.94 -10.22 -11.40
C GLY A 76 -6.11 -9.29 -10.56
N SER A 77 -5.20 -9.86 -9.78
CA SER A 77 -4.21 -9.12 -9.02
C SER A 77 -2.84 -9.76 -9.22
N LEU A 78 -1.83 -8.96 -9.50
CA LEU A 78 -0.45 -9.43 -9.63
C LEU A 78 0.08 -9.99 -8.30
N ILE A 79 -0.29 -9.36 -7.19
CA ILE A 79 0.11 -9.73 -5.84
C ILE A 79 -1.01 -9.42 -4.85
N GLN A 80 -1.25 -10.33 -3.92
CA GLN A 80 -2.26 -10.18 -2.86
C GLN A 80 -1.70 -10.62 -1.52
N CYS A 81 -2.05 -9.92 -0.45
CA CYS A 81 -1.82 -10.33 0.93
C CYS A 81 -3.12 -10.13 1.72
N GLN A 82 -3.65 -11.22 2.28
CA GLN A 82 -4.85 -11.18 3.14
C GLN A 82 -4.51 -11.23 4.63
N THR A 83 -3.21 -11.30 4.96
CA THR A 83 -2.77 -11.31 6.35
C THR A 83 -3.01 -9.92 6.96
N GLU A 84 -3.85 -9.88 7.97
CA GLU A 84 -4.19 -8.63 8.67
C GLU A 84 -2.97 -7.91 9.20
N GLY A 85 -2.91 -6.58 8.98
CA GLY A 85 -1.80 -5.72 9.37
C GLY A 85 -0.60 -5.74 8.45
N ILE A 86 -0.67 -6.47 7.33
CA ILE A 86 0.31 -6.38 6.25
C ILE A 86 -0.33 -5.63 5.09
N PHE A 87 0.30 -4.54 4.69
CA PHE A 87 -0.18 -3.66 3.64
C PHE A 87 0.80 -3.68 2.46
N ILE A 88 0.28 -3.92 1.26
CA ILE A 88 1.02 -3.72 0.02
C ILE A 88 0.76 -2.29 -0.42
N GLU A 89 1.74 -1.44 -0.27
CA GLU A 89 1.61 0.00 -0.53
C GLU A 89 2.01 0.36 -1.95
N THR A 90 3.04 -0.28 -2.47
CA THR A 90 3.63 0.09 -3.76
C THR A 90 3.60 -1.11 -4.70
N LEU A 91 3.18 -0.86 -5.93
CA LEU A 91 3.41 -1.75 -7.06
C LEU A 91 3.84 -0.89 -8.25
N LYS A 92 5.08 -1.08 -8.73
CA LYS A 92 5.67 -0.31 -9.81
C LYS A 92 6.50 -1.19 -10.73
N LEU A 93 6.89 -0.67 -11.88
CA LEU A 93 7.96 -1.29 -12.69
C LEU A 93 9.30 -1.17 -11.96
N ALA A 94 10.14 -2.18 -12.10
CA ALA A 94 11.51 -2.14 -11.58
C ALA A 94 12.33 -1.06 -12.31
N GLU A 95 13.27 -0.40 -11.61
CA GLU A 95 14.09 0.66 -12.19
C GLU A 95 14.97 0.15 -13.36
N ASP A 96 15.39 -1.09 -13.31
CA ASP A 96 16.17 -1.76 -14.36
C ASP A 96 15.28 -2.34 -15.49
N GLY A 97 13.96 -2.17 -15.42
CA GLY A 97 12.98 -2.71 -16.36
C GLY A 97 12.73 -4.22 -16.20
N ASN A 98 13.37 -4.91 -15.25
CA ASN A 98 13.23 -6.34 -15.06
C ASN A 98 12.12 -6.69 -14.07
N GLY A 99 10.88 -6.66 -14.55
CA GLY A 99 9.70 -7.04 -13.78
C GLY A 99 9.09 -5.91 -12.97
N TYR A 100 8.41 -6.27 -11.90
CA TYR A 100 7.68 -5.36 -11.02
C TYR A 100 8.27 -5.39 -9.62
N ILE A 101 8.18 -4.28 -8.94
CA ILE A 101 8.53 -4.14 -7.53
C ILE A 101 7.25 -3.96 -6.71
N ALA A 102 7.09 -4.80 -5.70
CA ALA A 102 6.07 -4.62 -4.68
C ALA A 102 6.72 -4.31 -3.33
N ARG A 103 6.23 -3.29 -2.64
CA ARG A 103 6.64 -2.98 -1.26
C ARG A 103 5.48 -3.24 -0.32
N ALA A 104 5.76 -3.99 0.73
CA ALA A 104 4.80 -4.28 1.78
C ALA A 104 5.39 -3.95 3.15
N TYR A 105 4.52 -3.57 4.08
CA TYR A 105 4.95 -3.28 5.45
C TYR A 105 3.98 -3.86 6.48
N GLU A 106 4.51 -4.11 7.68
CA GLU A 106 3.72 -4.45 8.85
C GLU A 106 3.30 -3.16 9.57
N GLY A 107 1.99 -2.95 9.73
CA GLY A 107 1.45 -1.68 10.22
C GLY A 107 0.91 -1.72 11.65
N PHE A 108 0.99 -2.85 12.36
CA PHE A 108 0.41 -3.00 13.70
C PHE A 108 1.45 -3.11 14.83
N GLY A 109 2.74 -3.07 14.49
CA GLY A 109 3.83 -3.21 15.47
C GLY A 109 3.96 -4.62 16.02
N THR A 110 3.65 -5.64 15.23
CA THR A 110 3.69 -7.04 15.63
C THR A 110 4.59 -7.87 14.73
N ARG A 111 5.12 -8.99 15.24
CA ARG A 111 5.77 -9.97 14.38
C ARG A 111 4.72 -10.86 13.75
N LYS A 112 4.67 -10.90 12.41
CA LYS A 112 3.68 -11.69 11.67
C LYS A 112 4.30 -12.55 10.58
N LYS A 113 3.79 -13.76 10.43
CA LYS A 113 4.00 -14.58 9.24
C LYS A 113 2.90 -14.24 8.25
N ALA A 114 3.28 -13.66 7.13
CA ALA A 114 2.37 -13.31 6.04
C ALA A 114 2.33 -14.41 4.99
N GLU A 115 1.13 -14.69 4.48
CA GLU A 115 0.90 -15.43 3.26
C GLU A 115 0.64 -14.45 2.13
N ILE A 116 1.45 -14.53 1.08
CA ILE A 116 1.34 -13.68 -0.10
C ILE A 116 1.10 -14.55 -1.32
N VAL A 117 0.12 -14.15 -2.13
CA VAL A 117 -0.30 -14.86 -3.34
C VAL A 117 0.08 -14.03 -4.55
N LEU A 118 0.72 -14.67 -5.52
CA LEU A 118 1.10 -14.08 -6.79
C LEU A 118 0.16 -14.54 -7.91
N MET A 119 0.05 -13.76 -8.96
CA MET A 119 -0.54 -14.21 -10.21
C MET A 119 0.24 -15.43 -10.73
N PRO A 120 -0.43 -16.47 -11.28
CA PRO A 120 0.23 -17.61 -11.89
C PRO A 120 1.23 -17.19 -12.98
N GLY A 121 2.37 -17.89 -13.06
CA GLY A 121 3.40 -17.60 -14.06
C GLY A 121 4.47 -16.59 -13.61
N TYR A 122 4.42 -16.12 -12.38
CA TYR A 122 5.44 -15.22 -11.83
C TYR A 122 6.32 -15.91 -10.78
N LYS A 123 7.55 -15.40 -10.65
CA LYS A 123 8.52 -15.69 -9.59
C LYS A 123 8.65 -14.46 -8.70
N VAL A 124 9.19 -14.67 -7.49
CA VAL A 124 9.46 -13.60 -6.55
C VAL A 124 10.82 -13.75 -5.92
N SER A 125 11.50 -12.64 -5.72
CA SER A 125 12.69 -12.50 -4.87
C SER A 125 12.47 -11.38 -3.85
N GLU A 126 13.08 -11.49 -2.69
CA GLU A 126 13.20 -10.39 -1.74
C GLU A 126 14.45 -9.60 -2.13
N CYS A 127 14.34 -8.27 -2.21
CA CYS A 127 15.44 -7.37 -2.50
C CYS A 127 15.48 -6.21 -1.49
N ASN A 128 16.51 -5.40 -1.57
CA ASN A 128 16.60 -4.20 -0.75
C ASN A 128 15.77 -3.04 -1.34
N MET A 129 15.71 -1.91 -0.63
CA MET A 129 14.95 -0.72 -1.07
C MET A 129 15.50 -0.08 -2.35
N LEU A 130 16.75 -0.38 -2.72
CA LEU A 130 17.39 0.06 -3.96
C LEU A 130 17.17 -0.91 -5.12
N GLU A 131 16.35 -1.95 -4.89
CA GLU A 131 16.00 -2.98 -5.87
C GLU A 131 17.22 -3.82 -6.32
N THR A 132 18.18 -4.03 -5.41
CA THR A 132 19.35 -4.88 -5.60
C THR A 132 19.38 -6.00 -4.55
N ASP A 133 20.37 -6.89 -4.62
CA ASP A 133 20.59 -7.99 -3.70
C ASP A 133 19.42 -8.99 -3.66
N ASP A 134 18.94 -9.37 -4.86
CA ASP A 134 17.81 -10.29 -5.02
C ASP A 134 18.08 -11.67 -4.42
N THR A 135 17.25 -12.09 -3.50
CA THR A 135 17.23 -13.43 -2.92
C THR A 135 15.95 -14.14 -3.35
N GLU A 136 16.05 -15.19 -4.15
CA GLU A 136 14.87 -15.92 -4.65
C GLU A 136 14.09 -16.56 -3.50
N ILE A 137 12.77 -16.41 -3.55
CA ILE A 137 11.83 -17.00 -2.59
C ILE A 137 11.14 -18.18 -3.27
N ALA A 138 11.19 -19.35 -2.63
CA ALA A 138 10.45 -20.52 -3.09
C ALA A 138 8.93 -20.29 -2.99
N THR A 139 8.22 -20.61 -4.07
CA THR A 139 6.75 -20.50 -4.13
C THR A 139 6.13 -21.90 -4.23
N ASP A 140 5.06 -22.13 -3.48
CA ASP A 140 4.17 -23.28 -3.64
C ASP A 140 2.82 -22.81 -4.19
N LYS A 141 2.40 -23.34 -5.34
CA LYS A 141 1.13 -22.98 -6.02
C LYS A 141 0.88 -21.47 -6.07
N ASN A 142 1.91 -20.71 -6.45
CA ASN A 142 1.91 -19.23 -6.50
C ASN A 142 1.81 -18.53 -5.14
N ARG A 143 2.07 -19.23 -4.04
CA ARG A 143 2.07 -18.67 -2.69
C ARG A 143 3.47 -18.70 -2.12
N PHE A 144 3.78 -17.72 -1.31
CA PHE A 144 4.97 -17.74 -0.47
C PHE A 144 4.68 -17.16 0.91
N PHE A 145 5.54 -17.54 1.85
CA PHE A 145 5.44 -17.07 3.22
C PHE A 145 6.68 -16.27 3.58
N THR A 146 6.47 -15.16 4.24
CA THR A 146 7.56 -14.36 4.80
C THR A 146 7.19 -13.87 6.18
N VAL A 147 8.20 -13.58 7.00
CA VAL A 147 8.00 -13.08 8.36
C VAL A 147 8.37 -11.61 8.38
N PHE A 148 7.43 -10.77 8.81
CA PHE A 148 7.65 -9.37 9.09
C PHE A 148 7.96 -9.17 10.58
N LYS A 149 8.95 -8.36 10.87
CA LYS A 149 9.17 -7.78 12.21
C LYS A 149 8.20 -6.61 12.42
N PRO A 150 8.03 -6.12 13.66
CA PRO A 150 7.24 -4.91 13.92
C PRO A 150 7.70 -3.74 13.04
N PHE A 151 6.74 -3.16 12.30
CA PHE A 151 6.94 -2.04 11.38
C PHE A 151 7.97 -2.25 10.26
N GLU A 152 8.30 -3.50 9.96
CA GLU A 152 9.25 -3.83 8.91
C GLU A 152 8.65 -3.58 7.53
N ILE A 153 9.47 -2.98 6.66
CA ILE A 153 9.18 -2.85 5.22
C ILE A 153 9.98 -3.92 4.49
N LYS A 154 9.33 -4.63 3.58
CA LYS A 154 9.98 -5.59 2.68
C LYS A 154 9.71 -5.21 1.23
N THR A 155 10.71 -5.40 0.40
CA THR A 155 10.63 -5.17 -1.04
C THR A 155 10.75 -6.49 -1.77
N PHE A 156 9.84 -6.71 -2.70
CA PHE A 156 9.78 -7.93 -3.51
C PHE A 156 9.89 -7.57 -4.99
N ARG A 157 10.79 -8.26 -5.69
CA ARG A 157 10.84 -8.24 -7.15
C ARG A 157 10.02 -9.39 -7.70
N ILE A 158 9.13 -9.09 -8.63
CA ILE A 158 8.22 -10.04 -9.26
C ILE A 158 8.55 -10.12 -10.74
N THR A 159 8.99 -11.28 -11.21
CA THR A 159 9.39 -11.49 -12.61
C THR A 159 8.57 -12.60 -13.26
N CYS A 160 8.33 -12.51 -14.56
CA CYS A 160 7.64 -13.56 -15.29
C CYS A 160 8.52 -14.80 -15.48
N LYS A 161 7.96 -16.01 -15.31
CA LYS A 161 8.70 -17.28 -15.46
C LYS A 161 9.11 -17.59 -16.90
N ASN A 162 8.43 -17.04 -17.91
CA ASN A 162 8.51 -17.51 -19.28
C ASN A 162 8.76 -16.42 -20.34
N ILE A 163 9.23 -15.24 -19.97
CA ILE A 163 9.59 -14.25 -20.98
C ILE A 163 11.10 -14.15 -21.08
N LYS A 164 11.66 -14.77 -22.13
CA LYS A 164 12.84 -14.20 -22.77
C LYS A 164 12.32 -12.91 -23.44
N CYS A 165 12.58 -11.78 -22.81
CA CYS A 165 12.46 -10.49 -23.48
C CYS A 165 13.43 -10.40 -24.64
#